data_d68264a76abd9378b7acd7651c4d0905
#
_entry.id   d68264a76abd9378b7acd7651c4d0905
#
_cell.length_a   1.000
_cell.length_b   1.000
_cell.length_c   1.000
_cell.angle_alpha   90.00
_cell.angle_beta   90.00
_cell.angle_gamma   90.00
#
_symmetry.space_group_name_H-M   'P 1'
#
loop_
_entity.id
_entity.type
_entity.pdbx_description
1 polymer ?
#
loop_
_entity_poly.entity_id
_entity_poly.type
_entity_poly.pdbx_seq_one_letter_code
_entity_poly.pdbx_strand_id
1 'polypeptide(L)'
;MMQPKRTKFRKAFKGRISGNTKGGAELNFGEFGLKALEPERVTARQIEAARRALTRHMKRAGRVWIRVFCDVPVSKKPIEVRMGKGKGAPEYWVTRIAPGRIMFEVDGVPEQVAREAFELAAAKLPIKTRFVQRIAE
;
A
#
# COMPACT_ATOMS: atom_id res chain seq x y z
N MET A 1 4.77 -6.92 -10.67
CA MET A 1 3.77 -6.17 -9.90
C MET A 1 3.37 -6.99 -8.68
N MET A 2 2.91 -6.33 -7.62
CA MET A 2 2.61 -7.00 -6.35
C MET A 2 1.33 -7.82 -6.42
N GLN A 3 1.45 -9.08 -6.74
CA GLN A 3 0.32 -10.02 -6.74
C GLN A 3 0.83 -11.42 -6.41
N PRO A 4 -0.01 -12.28 -5.79
CA PRO A 4 0.40 -13.64 -5.47
C PRO A 4 0.69 -14.46 -6.71
N LYS A 5 1.70 -15.31 -6.66
CA LYS A 5 1.98 -16.26 -7.72
C LYS A 5 0.96 -17.38 -7.75
N ARG A 6 0.48 -17.81 -6.58
CA ARG A 6 -0.56 -18.81 -6.41
C ARG A 6 -1.55 -18.36 -5.35
N THR A 7 -2.81 -18.72 -5.54
CA THR A 7 -3.86 -18.41 -4.59
C THR A 7 -4.66 -19.67 -4.27
N LYS A 8 -5.09 -19.78 -3.03
CA LYS A 8 -6.03 -20.84 -2.62
C LYS A 8 -7.40 -20.57 -3.24
N PHE A 9 -7.80 -19.31 -3.31
CA PHE A 9 -9.05 -18.88 -3.95
C PHE A 9 -8.75 -17.75 -4.92
N ARG A 10 -9.30 -17.85 -6.14
CA ARG A 10 -9.11 -16.79 -7.16
C ARG A 10 -9.94 -15.55 -6.87
N LYS A 11 -11.01 -15.69 -6.13
CA LYS A 11 -11.96 -14.60 -5.85
C LYS A 11 -12.18 -14.50 -4.36
N ALA A 12 -12.47 -13.28 -3.88
CA ALA A 12 -12.75 -13.03 -2.48
C ALA A 12 -13.93 -12.08 -2.33
N PHE A 13 -14.58 -12.12 -1.17
CA PHE A 13 -15.63 -11.18 -0.85
C PHE A 13 -15.04 -9.79 -0.60
N LYS A 14 -15.81 -8.77 -0.97
CA LYS A 14 -15.36 -7.38 -0.78
C LYS A 14 -15.10 -7.05 0.69
N GLY A 15 -16.03 -7.37 1.57
CA GLY A 15 -15.89 -7.11 2.99
C GLY A 15 -15.75 -5.63 3.35
N ARG A 16 -15.61 -5.35 4.63
CA ARG A 16 -15.35 -4.01 5.14
C ARG A 16 -14.10 -4.03 6.01
N ILE A 17 -13.30 -2.97 5.89
CA ILE A 17 -12.12 -2.81 6.73
C ILE A 17 -12.56 -2.12 8.01
N SER A 18 -12.36 -2.76 9.15
CA SER A 18 -12.78 -2.22 10.44
C SER A 18 -11.63 -2.28 11.45
N GLY A 19 -11.69 -1.40 12.44
CA GLY A 19 -10.70 -1.35 13.52
C GLY A 19 -9.37 -0.77 13.09
N ASN A 20 -8.43 -0.77 14.02
CA ASN A 20 -7.06 -0.33 13.77
C ASN A 20 -6.18 -1.54 13.45
N THR A 21 -5.02 -1.26 12.83
CA THR A 21 -4.08 -2.34 12.53
C THR A 21 -3.56 -2.98 13.82
N LYS A 22 -3.47 -4.32 13.82
CA LYS A 22 -2.94 -5.07 14.95
C LYS A 22 -1.44 -5.36 14.78
N GLY A 23 -0.95 -5.28 13.55
CA GLY A 23 0.45 -5.48 13.25
C GLY A 23 0.91 -4.48 12.21
N GLY A 24 2.21 -4.30 12.06
CA GLY A 24 2.76 -3.36 11.09
C GLY A 24 2.55 -1.90 11.46
N ALA A 25 2.36 -1.60 12.74
CA ALA A 25 2.15 -0.23 13.23
C ALA A 25 3.45 0.46 13.62
N GLU A 26 4.56 -0.26 13.65
CA GLU A 26 5.85 0.27 14.08
C GLU A 26 6.89 0.15 12.97
N LEU A 27 7.87 1.06 12.97
CA LEU A 27 9.01 0.98 12.07
C LEU A 27 9.94 -0.16 12.52
N ASN A 28 10.21 -1.10 11.62
CA ASN A 28 11.05 -2.26 11.93
C ASN A 28 12.35 -2.27 11.13
N PHE A 29 12.35 -1.71 9.94
CA PHE A 29 13.47 -1.80 9.01
C PHE A 29 14.17 -0.48 8.78
N GLY A 30 13.40 0.59 8.59
CA GLY A 30 13.93 1.89 8.24
C GLY A 30 13.86 2.89 9.39
N GLU A 31 14.37 4.08 9.13
CA GLU A 31 14.35 5.20 10.06
C GLU A 31 13.09 6.05 9.91
N PHE A 32 12.55 6.10 8.71
CA PHE A 32 11.37 6.88 8.35
C PHE A 32 10.31 6.00 7.74
N GLY A 33 9.05 6.38 7.89
CA GLY A 33 7.95 5.61 7.34
C GLY A 33 6.74 6.45 6.97
N LEU A 34 5.85 5.84 6.19
CA LEU A 34 4.57 6.42 5.80
C LEU A 34 3.46 5.59 6.40
N LYS A 35 2.69 6.21 7.29
CA LYS A 35 1.65 5.56 8.06
C LYS A 35 0.27 5.92 7.52
N ALA A 36 -0.60 4.92 7.36
CA ALA A 36 -1.97 5.14 6.94
C ALA A 36 -2.80 5.71 8.09
N LEU A 37 -3.64 6.70 7.80
CA LEU A 37 -4.55 7.30 8.77
C LEU A 37 -6.01 6.90 8.56
N GLU A 38 -6.31 6.29 7.40
CA GLU A 38 -7.66 5.91 7.03
C GLU A 38 -7.70 4.46 6.56
N PRO A 39 -8.87 3.77 6.70
CA PRO A 39 -9.03 2.45 6.12
C PRO A 39 -9.32 2.56 4.63
N GLU A 40 -8.67 1.76 3.81
CA GLU A 40 -8.92 1.75 2.36
C GLU A 40 -8.33 0.50 1.73
N ARG A 41 -8.80 0.19 0.53
CA ARG A 41 -8.19 -0.78 -0.34
C ARG A 41 -7.23 -0.05 -1.27
N VAL A 42 -5.98 -0.48 -1.29
CA VAL A 42 -4.94 0.13 -2.11
C VAL A 42 -4.53 -0.91 -3.16
N THR A 43 -4.54 -0.49 -4.43
CA THR A 43 -4.21 -1.40 -5.53
C THR A 43 -2.71 -1.57 -5.68
N ALA A 44 -2.31 -2.67 -6.33
CA ALA A 44 -0.90 -2.92 -6.65
C ALA A 44 -0.32 -1.78 -7.51
N ARG A 45 -1.12 -1.24 -8.42
CA ARG A 45 -0.69 -0.12 -9.27
C ARG A 45 -0.44 1.15 -8.47
N GLN A 46 -1.28 1.44 -7.48
CA GLN A 46 -1.10 2.59 -6.60
C GLN A 46 0.18 2.45 -5.78
N ILE A 47 0.44 1.27 -5.24
CA ILE A 47 1.66 1.00 -4.47
C ILE A 47 2.90 1.16 -5.37
N GLU A 48 2.86 0.63 -6.59
CA GLU A 48 3.98 0.76 -7.52
C GLU A 48 4.22 2.21 -7.92
N ALA A 49 3.16 2.97 -8.16
CA ALA A 49 3.27 4.39 -8.48
C ALA A 49 3.90 5.18 -7.32
N ALA A 50 3.49 4.88 -6.09
CA ALA A 50 4.05 5.50 -4.90
C ALA A 50 5.53 5.15 -4.73
N ARG A 51 5.88 3.87 -4.94
CA ARG A 51 7.27 3.41 -4.86
C ARG A 51 8.15 4.13 -5.88
N ARG A 52 7.68 4.25 -7.10
CA ARG A 52 8.43 4.94 -8.16
C ARG A 52 8.64 6.42 -7.86
N ALA A 53 7.61 7.10 -7.37
CA ALA A 53 7.71 8.52 -7.00
C ALA A 53 8.74 8.71 -5.88
N LEU A 54 8.68 7.85 -4.87
CA LEU A 54 9.58 7.88 -3.72
C LEU A 54 11.03 7.63 -4.14
N THR A 55 11.26 6.58 -4.91
CA THR A 55 12.61 6.21 -5.39
C THR A 55 13.20 7.27 -6.29
N ARG A 56 12.37 7.87 -7.16
CA ARG A 56 12.82 8.92 -8.07
C ARG A 56 13.29 10.16 -7.30
N HIS A 57 12.56 10.56 -6.29
CA HIS A 57 12.94 11.72 -5.48
C HIS A 57 14.25 11.47 -4.71
N MET A 58 14.43 10.26 -4.21
CA MET A 58 15.64 9.87 -3.50
C MET A 58 16.85 9.63 -4.41
N LYS A 59 16.66 9.69 -5.74
CA LYS A 59 17.71 9.47 -6.75
C LYS A 59 18.41 8.13 -6.55
N ARG A 60 17.66 7.10 -6.16
CA ARG A 60 18.15 5.75 -5.88
C ARG A 60 19.12 5.67 -4.67
N ALA A 61 19.20 6.74 -3.87
CA ALA A 61 19.95 6.71 -2.62
C ALA A 61 19.11 6.02 -1.55
N GLY A 62 19.78 5.37 -0.59
CA GLY A 62 19.10 4.73 0.52
C GLY A 62 18.38 3.44 0.15
N ARG A 63 17.55 2.97 1.07
CA ARG A 63 16.79 1.75 0.94
C ARG A 63 15.30 2.02 1.16
N VAL A 64 14.48 1.27 0.44
CA VAL A 64 13.01 1.36 0.53
C VAL A 64 12.46 -0.02 0.84
N TRP A 65 11.59 -0.11 1.83
CA TRP A 65 10.84 -1.33 2.14
C TRP A 65 9.35 -1.08 1.92
N ILE A 66 8.72 -1.97 1.16
CA ILE A 66 7.27 -1.98 0.99
C ILE A 66 6.71 -2.96 2.01
N ARG A 67 5.92 -2.45 2.97
CA ARG A 67 5.42 -3.23 4.10
C ARG A 67 4.03 -3.81 3.89
N VAL A 68 3.50 -3.70 2.67
CA VAL A 68 2.17 -4.20 2.33
C VAL A 68 2.26 -5.06 1.08
N PHE A 69 1.35 -6.02 0.94
CA PHE A 69 1.29 -6.89 -0.23
C PHE A 69 -0.16 -7.06 -0.67
N CYS A 70 -0.39 -7.02 -1.97
CA CYS A 70 -1.74 -7.09 -2.55
C CYS A 70 -2.15 -8.54 -2.75
N ASP A 71 -2.85 -9.09 -1.78
CA ASP A 71 -3.29 -10.48 -1.77
C ASP A 71 -4.80 -10.66 -1.94
N VAL A 72 -5.55 -9.57 -2.06
CA VAL A 72 -7.01 -9.63 -2.22
C VAL A 72 -7.38 -9.36 -3.67
N PRO A 73 -8.00 -10.32 -4.37
CA PRO A 73 -8.41 -10.12 -5.75
C PRO A 73 -9.70 -9.28 -5.82
N VAL A 74 -9.76 -8.41 -6.81
CA VAL A 74 -10.97 -7.63 -7.11
C VAL A 74 -11.48 -8.04 -8.48
N SER A 75 -12.75 -8.43 -8.53
CA SER A 75 -13.41 -8.87 -9.74
C SER A 75 -14.23 -7.73 -10.33
N LYS A 76 -14.24 -7.67 -11.66
CA LYS A 76 -15.05 -6.68 -12.37
C LYS A 76 -15.69 -7.36 -13.58
N LYS A 77 -17.00 -7.14 -13.74
CA LYS A 77 -17.69 -7.64 -14.92
C LYS A 77 -17.65 -6.60 -16.03
N PRO A 78 -17.48 -7.03 -17.29
CA PRO A 78 -17.65 -6.10 -18.42
C PRO A 78 -19.05 -5.49 -18.41
N ILE A 79 -19.17 -4.27 -18.92
CA ILE A 79 -20.47 -3.56 -19.00
C ILE A 79 -21.49 -4.38 -19.78
N GLU A 80 -21.06 -5.16 -20.74
CA GLU A 80 -21.91 -5.96 -21.64
C GLU A 80 -22.45 -7.23 -20.98
N VAL A 81 -21.93 -7.63 -19.83
CA VAL A 81 -22.36 -8.85 -19.14
C VAL A 81 -23.53 -8.52 -18.21
N ARG A 82 -24.61 -9.30 -18.32
CA ARG A 82 -25.78 -9.13 -17.47
C ARG A 82 -25.44 -9.37 -16.01
N MET A 83 -26.04 -8.58 -15.12
CA MET A 83 -25.92 -8.76 -13.69
C MET A 83 -26.54 -10.10 -13.29
N GLY A 84 -25.96 -10.74 -12.26
CA GLY A 84 -26.51 -11.96 -11.71
C GLY A 84 -25.94 -13.25 -12.25
N LYS A 85 -25.06 -13.22 -13.24
CA LYS A 85 -24.42 -14.44 -13.80
C LYS A 85 -23.17 -14.86 -13.06
N GLY A 86 -23.11 -14.60 -11.73
CA GLY A 86 -21.94 -14.94 -10.93
C GLY A 86 -20.89 -13.83 -10.90
N LYS A 87 -19.83 -14.03 -10.15
CA LYS A 87 -18.76 -13.08 -9.95
C LYS A 87 -17.84 -13.04 -11.17
N GLY A 88 -17.45 -11.85 -11.61
CA GLY A 88 -16.51 -11.70 -12.71
C GLY A 88 -15.13 -12.28 -12.40
N ALA A 89 -14.26 -12.38 -13.41
CA ALA A 89 -12.90 -12.81 -13.23
C ALA A 89 -12.10 -11.80 -12.42
N PRO A 90 -11.07 -12.23 -11.65
CA PRO A 90 -10.18 -11.29 -10.98
C PRO A 90 -9.49 -10.39 -12.00
N GLU A 91 -9.59 -9.08 -11.81
CA GLU A 91 -9.02 -8.09 -12.72
C GLU A 91 -7.76 -7.45 -12.16
N TYR A 92 -7.73 -7.19 -10.85
CA TYR A 92 -6.59 -6.58 -10.19
C TYR A 92 -6.53 -7.02 -8.73
N TRP A 93 -5.42 -6.71 -8.09
CA TRP A 93 -5.16 -7.10 -6.71
C TRP A 93 -5.03 -5.87 -5.83
N VAL A 94 -5.53 -5.97 -4.60
CA VAL A 94 -5.47 -4.90 -3.62
C VAL A 94 -5.00 -5.43 -2.28
N THR A 95 -4.57 -4.50 -1.43
CA THR A 95 -4.35 -4.78 -0.01
C THR A 95 -5.35 -3.99 0.79
N ARG A 96 -5.88 -4.60 1.86
CA ARG A 96 -6.76 -3.93 2.80
C ARG A 96 -5.91 -3.28 3.87
N ILE A 97 -5.96 -1.95 3.94
CA ILE A 97 -5.15 -1.19 4.88
C ILE A 97 -6.05 -0.65 5.98
N ALA A 98 -5.69 -0.94 7.23
CA ALA A 98 -6.35 -0.39 8.41
C ALA A 98 -5.57 0.83 8.90
N PRO A 99 -6.23 1.78 9.59
CA PRO A 99 -5.52 2.93 10.16
C PRO A 99 -4.39 2.49 11.08
N GLY A 100 -3.25 3.16 11.00
CA GLY A 100 -2.07 2.85 11.78
C GLY A 100 -1.04 1.99 11.07
N ARG A 101 -1.37 1.43 9.92
CA ARG A 101 -0.45 0.55 9.18
C ARG A 101 0.69 1.36 8.56
N ILE A 102 1.92 0.91 8.75
CA ILE A 102 3.08 1.42 8.03
C ILE A 102 3.11 0.76 6.67
N MET A 103 3.04 1.57 5.62
CA MET A 103 3.02 1.07 4.23
C MET A 103 4.40 1.01 3.61
N PHE A 104 5.23 2.00 3.88
CA PHE A 104 6.59 2.10 3.35
C PHE A 104 7.54 2.51 4.45
N GLU A 105 8.80 2.06 4.35
CA GLU A 105 9.88 2.52 5.21
C GLU A 105 11.06 2.90 4.34
N VAL A 106 11.83 3.89 4.78
CA VAL A 106 13.04 4.36 4.10
C VAL A 106 14.17 4.51 5.09
N ASP A 107 15.38 4.33 4.60
CA ASP A 107 16.58 4.47 5.37
C ASP A 107 17.71 4.98 4.46
N GLY A 108 18.75 5.57 5.04
CA GLY A 108 19.93 5.99 4.29
C GLY A 108 19.81 7.33 3.58
N VAL A 109 18.81 8.15 3.92
CA VAL A 109 18.65 9.51 3.37
C VAL A 109 18.36 10.48 4.50
N PRO A 110 18.66 11.80 4.31
CA PRO A 110 18.32 12.80 5.30
C PRO A 110 16.79 12.93 5.50
N GLU A 111 16.39 13.37 6.68
CA GLU A 111 14.98 13.52 7.01
C GLU A 111 14.21 14.38 6.00
N GLN A 112 14.79 15.49 5.56
CA GLN A 112 14.13 16.38 4.62
C GLN A 112 13.86 15.70 3.29
N VAL A 113 14.82 14.93 2.79
CA VAL A 113 14.66 14.16 1.56
C VAL A 113 13.58 13.10 1.72
N ALA A 114 13.55 12.42 2.86
CA ALA A 114 12.54 11.40 3.16
C ALA A 114 11.14 12.00 3.23
N ARG A 115 10.98 13.16 3.89
CA ARG A 115 9.69 13.86 3.97
C ARG A 115 9.14 14.23 2.60
N GLU A 116 9.99 14.82 1.76
CA GLU A 116 9.60 15.21 0.41
C GLU A 116 9.26 13.99 -0.45
N ALA A 117 10.05 12.93 -0.34
CA ALA A 117 9.81 11.68 -1.07
C ALA A 117 8.47 11.07 -0.68
N PHE A 118 8.16 11.00 0.61
CA PHE A 118 6.89 10.46 1.09
C PHE A 118 5.69 11.35 0.74
N GLU A 119 5.90 12.66 0.67
CA GLU A 119 4.85 13.57 0.21
C GLU A 119 4.47 13.28 -1.24
N LEU A 120 5.46 13.08 -2.10
CA LEU A 120 5.22 12.70 -3.49
C LEU A 120 4.58 11.32 -3.61
N ALA A 121 5.02 10.37 -2.80
CA ALA A 121 4.45 9.02 -2.78
C ALA A 121 2.99 9.05 -2.30
N ALA A 122 2.69 9.83 -1.27
CA ALA A 122 1.35 9.95 -0.71
C ALA A 122 0.35 10.48 -1.73
N ALA A 123 0.79 11.35 -2.64
CA ALA A 123 -0.06 11.88 -3.70
C ALA A 123 -0.54 10.79 -4.67
N LYS A 124 0.11 9.63 -4.70
CA LYS A 124 -0.28 8.49 -5.53
C LYS A 124 -1.21 7.51 -4.81
N LEU A 125 -1.45 7.73 -3.53
CA LEU A 125 -2.28 6.85 -2.71
C LEU A 125 -3.66 7.47 -2.48
N PRO A 126 -4.72 6.64 -2.32
CA PRO A 126 -6.08 7.14 -2.16
C PRO A 126 -6.45 7.51 -0.72
N ILE A 127 -5.50 7.51 0.20
CA ILE A 127 -5.76 7.70 1.64
C ILE A 127 -4.88 8.79 2.22
N LYS A 128 -5.32 9.31 3.35
CA LYS A 128 -4.51 10.22 4.14
C LYS A 128 -3.42 9.45 4.85
N THR A 129 -2.23 10.03 4.87
CA THR A 129 -1.04 9.39 5.42
C THR A 129 -0.31 10.37 6.34
N ARG A 130 0.61 9.82 7.14
CA ARG A 130 1.42 10.61 8.04
C ARG A 130 2.87 10.13 7.95
N PHE A 131 3.80 11.08 7.88
CA PHE A 131 5.23 10.79 8.01
C PHE A 131 5.53 10.43 9.45
N VAL A 132 6.26 9.35 9.66
CA VAL A 132 6.71 8.94 11.00
C VAL A 132 8.20 8.70 10.98
N GLN A 133 8.83 8.91 12.13
CA GLN A 133 10.25 8.76 12.31
C GLN A 133 10.51 7.90 13.53
N ARG A 134 11.54 7.05 13.46
CA ARG A 134 11.96 6.26 14.60
C ARG A 134 12.50 7.19 15.68
N ILE A 135 11.99 7.03 16.90
CA ILE A 135 12.48 7.79 18.04
C ILE A 135 13.78 7.15 18.53
N ALA A 136 14.85 7.93 18.54
CA ALA A 136 16.12 7.47 19.11
C ALA A 136 16.01 7.46 20.64
N GLU A 137 16.29 6.32 21.23
CA GLU A 137 16.39 6.19 22.68
C GLU A 137 17.84 6.40 23.15
#